data_cd20bbc267e9dbae06fa274fd17e694a
#
_entry.id   cd20bbc267e9dbae06fa274fd17e694a
#
_cell.length_a   1.000
_cell.length_b   1.000
_cell.length_c   1.000
_cell.angle_alpha   90.00
_cell.angle_beta   90.00
_cell.angle_gamma   90.00
#
_symmetry.space_group_name_H-M   'P 1'
#
loop_
_entity.id
_entity.type
_entity.pdbx_description
1 polymer ?
#
loop_
_entity_poly.entity_id
_entity_poly.type
_entity_poly.pdbx_seq_one_letter_code
_entity_poly.pdbx_strand_id
1 'polypeptide(L)'
;TMAFVLFPVFEIRRISPLRVLRRQAEDQAEDGPGLRGFMSRVLRLKYEIISAVVLAAVITGVSAGQSESIAVGAFFTAGVALAVAVLYLLSLGLIRLSRLVMPWIGSYRIRQGIANLHRPGNQTSVMLTSAGVGALLIVSLYTVQATLQREMRFDGGGRPNLYIMDVQPDQREGVEAVVHRYAASSQLVPMVSMRVKAINGEKIDRSNIEKNANRRNWENSLRSYEYFASYRDHLNASEKLARGSFWGTKRPENQEVSVDERWADRLGIRVGDLLEFDIGGAPFEATVTSMRNVDWAAMQINSILLFSPGAIEEAPHIFVSSLSVPAEKDRFRFQEELVNRYPNISVIDVNQVVETIGGIAENVALVVRSIAFS
;
A
#
# COMPACT_ATOMS: atom_id res chain seq x y z
N THR A 1 -8.58 22.01 0.49
CA THR A 1 -7.76 23.25 0.31
C THR A 1 -8.60 24.52 0.46
N MET A 2 -9.79 24.61 -0.11
CA MET A 2 -10.64 25.82 0.01
C MET A 2 -11.05 26.17 1.44
N ALA A 3 -11.35 25.21 2.30
CA ALA A 3 -11.73 25.46 3.68
C ALA A 3 -10.60 26.07 4.54
N PHE A 4 -9.34 25.78 4.22
CA PHE A 4 -8.17 26.33 4.90
C PHE A 4 -7.90 27.80 4.57
N VAL A 5 -8.30 28.24 3.37
CA VAL A 5 -8.11 29.63 2.91
C VAL A 5 -9.27 30.53 3.35
N LEU A 6 -10.47 29.99 3.49
CA LEU A 6 -11.64 30.77 3.88
C LEU A 6 -11.60 31.24 5.34
N PHE A 7 -11.01 30.48 6.24
CA PHE A 7 -10.96 30.81 7.66
C PHE A 7 -10.12 32.09 7.94
N PRO A 8 -8.87 32.21 7.45
CA PRO A 8 -8.10 33.47 7.59
C PRO A 8 -8.76 34.66 6.91
N VAL A 9 -9.42 34.46 5.76
CA VAL A 9 -10.07 35.56 5.02
C VAL A 9 -11.29 36.12 5.77
N PHE A 10 -12.06 35.27 6.47
CA PHE A 10 -13.16 35.76 7.32
C PHE A 10 -12.66 36.48 8.58
N GLU A 11 -11.50 36.11 9.10
CA GLU A 11 -10.91 36.77 10.26
C GLU A 11 -10.37 38.17 9.91
N ILE A 12 -9.73 38.32 8.74
CA ILE A 12 -9.22 39.62 8.25
C ILE A 12 -10.35 40.63 8.03
N ARG A 13 -11.55 40.19 7.61
CA ARG A 13 -12.68 41.08 7.38
C ARG A 13 -13.24 41.74 8.66
N ARG A 14 -12.91 41.20 9.84
CA ARG A 14 -13.36 41.72 11.16
C ARG A 14 -12.35 42.59 11.87
N ILE A 15 -11.13 42.78 11.34
CA ILE A 15 -10.08 43.52 11.99
C ILE A 15 -10.12 44.98 11.48
N SER A 16 -10.61 45.87 12.31
CA SER A 16 -10.47 47.34 12.08
C SER A 16 -8.99 47.74 12.18
N PRO A 17 -8.45 48.55 11.23
CA PRO A 17 -7.05 48.95 11.23
C PRO A 17 -6.59 49.69 12.53
N LEU A 18 -7.50 50.34 13.20
CA LEU A 18 -7.26 51.00 14.50
C LEU A 18 -7.03 50.03 15.66
N ARG A 19 -7.54 48.77 15.57
CA ARG A 19 -7.32 47.74 16.60
C ARG A 19 -5.92 47.16 16.59
N VAL A 20 -5.24 47.19 15.44
CA VAL A 20 -3.87 46.65 15.34
C VAL A 20 -2.87 47.52 16.14
N LEU A 21 -3.06 48.83 16.14
CA LEU A 21 -2.22 49.75 16.90
C LEU A 21 -2.54 49.75 18.42
N ARG A 22 -3.76 49.41 18.80
CA ARG A 22 -4.20 49.33 20.19
C ARG A 22 -3.97 47.99 20.87
N ARG A 23 -3.79 46.93 20.09
CA ARG A 23 -3.64 45.54 20.59
C ARG A 23 -2.46 45.34 21.53
N GLN A 24 -1.36 46.08 21.36
CA GLN A 24 -0.22 46.01 22.27
C GLN A 24 -0.53 46.58 23.68
N ALA A 25 -1.51 47.44 23.79
CA ALA A 25 -1.93 48.03 25.10
C ALA A 25 -3.12 47.26 25.71
N GLU A 26 -4.01 46.69 24.89
CA GLU A 26 -5.17 45.93 25.34
C GLU A 26 -4.87 44.47 25.73
N ASP A 27 -3.92 43.81 25.08
CA ASP A 27 -3.48 42.46 25.49
C ASP A 27 -2.82 42.47 26.88
N GLN A 28 -2.26 43.59 27.33
CA GLN A 28 -1.79 43.78 28.71
C GLN A 28 -2.90 44.11 29.70
N ALA A 29 -4.02 44.63 29.24
CA ALA A 29 -5.14 45.02 30.09
C ALA A 29 -6.19 43.87 30.25
N GLU A 30 -6.32 42.97 29.25
CA GLU A 30 -7.22 41.81 29.35
C GLU A 30 -6.66 40.66 30.17
N ASP A 31 -5.35 40.59 30.45
CA ASP A 31 -4.72 39.62 31.34
C ASP A 31 -4.80 39.99 32.83
N GLY A 32 -5.63 40.99 33.20
CA GLY A 32 -5.90 41.33 34.58
C GLY A 32 -6.49 40.14 35.39
N PRO A 33 -6.18 40.07 36.71
CA PRO A 33 -6.68 39.01 37.60
C PRO A 33 -8.20 39.20 37.91
N GLY A 34 -9.04 38.95 36.91
CA GLY A 34 -10.48 39.07 37.02
C GLY A 34 -11.22 37.95 36.28
N LEU A 35 -12.46 37.68 36.68
CA LEU A 35 -13.36 36.66 36.10
C LEU A 35 -13.48 36.79 34.56
N ARG A 36 -13.37 37.98 34.00
CA ARG A 36 -13.40 38.21 32.54
C ARG A 36 -12.15 37.68 31.81
N GLY A 37 -10.95 37.85 32.38
CA GLY A 37 -9.72 37.28 31.83
C GLY A 37 -9.66 35.76 31.91
N PHE A 38 -10.23 35.17 32.96
CA PHE A 38 -10.39 33.70 33.08
C PHE A 38 -11.37 33.15 32.03
N MET A 39 -12.48 33.85 31.82
CA MET A 39 -13.52 33.46 30.87
C MET A 39 -13.03 33.53 29.41
N SER A 40 -12.23 34.53 29.04
CA SER A 40 -11.65 34.68 27.70
C SER A 40 -10.59 33.59 27.42
N ARG A 41 -9.77 33.23 28.40
CA ARG A 41 -8.83 32.11 28.31
C ARG A 41 -9.55 30.75 28.14
N VAL A 42 -10.58 30.50 28.92
CA VAL A 42 -11.39 29.26 28.83
C VAL A 42 -12.11 29.17 27.49
N LEU A 43 -12.61 30.28 26.95
CA LEU A 43 -13.24 30.33 25.64
C LEU A 43 -12.22 30.07 24.50
N ARG A 44 -11.03 30.67 24.54
CA ARG A 44 -9.95 30.40 23.58
C ARG A 44 -9.53 28.92 23.63
N LEU A 45 -9.31 28.38 24.83
CA LEU A 45 -8.97 26.94 25.00
C LEU A 45 -10.04 26.02 24.40
N LYS A 46 -11.33 26.35 24.55
CA LYS A 46 -12.42 25.56 23.96
C LYS A 46 -12.35 25.55 22.43
N TYR A 47 -12.11 26.70 21.79
CA TYR A 47 -12.01 26.76 20.33
C TYR A 47 -10.78 26.00 19.80
N GLU A 48 -9.65 26.08 20.48
CA GLU A 48 -8.44 25.34 20.15
C GLU A 48 -8.66 23.83 20.28
N ILE A 49 -9.30 23.39 21.37
CA ILE A 49 -9.64 21.97 21.59
C ILE A 49 -10.64 21.49 20.53
N ILE A 50 -11.68 22.27 20.24
CA ILE A 50 -12.69 21.91 19.23
C ILE A 50 -12.02 21.78 17.86
N SER A 51 -11.16 22.71 17.47
CA SER A 51 -10.46 22.63 16.18
C SER A 51 -9.52 21.43 16.11
N ALA A 52 -8.81 21.10 17.18
CA ALA A 52 -7.96 19.91 17.26
C ALA A 52 -8.77 18.61 17.17
N VAL A 53 -9.93 18.53 17.85
CA VAL A 53 -10.82 17.37 17.80
C VAL A 53 -11.43 17.20 16.40
N VAL A 54 -11.87 18.29 15.78
CA VAL A 54 -12.41 18.25 14.40
C VAL A 54 -11.33 17.79 13.42
N LEU A 55 -10.11 18.32 13.54
CA LEU A 55 -8.99 17.91 12.70
C LEU A 55 -8.66 16.41 12.89
N ALA A 56 -8.59 15.96 14.13
CA ALA A 56 -8.36 14.55 14.45
C ALA A 56 -9.48 13.65 13.90
N ALA A 57 -10.73 14.06 13.99
CA ALA A 57 -11.88 13.33 13.45
C ALA A 57 -11.81 13.24 11.91
N VAL A 58 -11.44 14.32 11.23
CA VAL A 58 -11.27 14.34 9.77
C VAL A 58 -10.12 13.40 9.34
N ILE A 59 -8.96 13.48 10.00
CA ILE A 59 -7.82 12.60 9.69
C ILE A 59 -8.20 11.14 9.93
N THR A 60 -8.83 10.83 11.06
CA THR A 60 -9.29 9.46 11.37
C THR A 60 -10.31 8.97 10.36
N GLY A 61 -11.27 9.81 9.96
CA GLY A 61 -12.29 9.45 8.97
C GLY A 61 -11.72 9.16 7.59
N VAL A 62 -10.80 9.99 7.11
CA VAL A 62 -10.12 9.78 5.82
C VAL A 62 -9.26 8.51 5.87
N SER A 63 -8.47 8.33 6.93
CA SER A 63 -7.62 7.15 7.10
C SER A 63 -8.42 5.86 7.26
N ALA A 64 -9.51 5.88 8.02
CA ALA A 64 -10.43 4.75 8.18
C ALA A 64 -11.13 4.39 6.87
N GLY A 65 -11.48 5.39 6.05
CA GLY A 65 -12.08 5.17 4.73
C GLY A 65 -11.12 4.50 3.74
N GLN A 66 -9.81 4.75 3.85
CA GLN A 66 -8.80 4.11 3.00
C GLN A 66 -8.36 2.73 3.49
N SER A 67 -8.32 2.52 4.80
CA SER A 67 -7.85 1.26 5.42
C SER A 67 -8.98 0.28 5.74
N GLU A 68 -10.24 0.66 5.50
CA GLU A 68 -11.44 -0.11 5.84
C GLU A 68 -11.55 -0.48 7.34
N SER A 69 -10.71 0.14 8.19
CA SER A 69 -10.64 -0.12 9.63
C SER A 69 -10.53 1.16 10.44
N ILE A 70 -11.51 1.39 11.31
CA ILE A 70 -11.52 2.55 12.24
C ILE A 70 -10.32 2.49 13.19
N ALA A 71 -9.91 1.28 13.60
CA ALA A 71 -8.77 1.10 14.50
C ALA A 71 -7.46 1.59 13.83
N VAL A 72 -7.21 1.23 12.57
CA VAL A 72 -6.03 1.68 11.80
C VAL A 72 -6.06 3.20 11.66
N GLY A 73 -7.21 3.80 11.32
CA GLY A 73 -7.37 5.25 11.24
C GLY A 73 -7.06 5.96 12.57
N ALA A 74 -7.53 5.41 13.69
CA ALA A 74 -7.26 5.96 15.01
C ALA A 74 -5.78 5.86 15.41
N PHE A 75 -5.11 4.72 15.15
CA PHE A 75 -3.67 4.55 15.39
C PHE A 75 -2.84 5.51 14.55
N PHE A 76 -3.20 5.71 13.29
CA PHE A 76 -2.53 6.67 12.41
C PHE A 76 -2.66 8.10 12.94
N THR A 77 -3.88 8.52 13.32
CA THR A 77 -4.14 9.85 13.90
C THR A 77 -3.37 10.07 15.19
N ALA A 78 -3.33 9.05 16.07
CA ALA A 78 -2.53 9.11 17.31
C ALA A 78 -1.04 9.24 17.02
N GLY A 79 -0.52 8.52 16.02
CA GLY A 79 0.87 8.63 15.59
C GLY A 79 1.23 10.03 15.07
N VAL A 80 0.37 10.62 14.24
CA VAL A 80 0.54 12.00 13.76
C VAL A 80 0.51 13.00 14.91
N ALA A 81 -0.45 12.88 15.82
CA ALA A 81 -0.55 13.74 17.00
C ALA A 81 0.70 13.64 17.89
N LEU A 82 1.21 12.41 18.10
CA LEU A 82 2.44 12.18 18.84
C LEU A 82 3.65 12.84 18.15
N ALA A 83 3.77 12.69 16.84
CA ALA A 83 4.86 13.30 16.08
C ALA A 83 4.85 14.84 16.20
N VAL A 84 3.67 15.47 16.07
CA VAL A 84 3.52 16.91 16.25
C VAL A 84 3.86 17.34 17.68
N ALA A 85 3.42 16.56 18.68
CA ALA A 85 3.73 16.83 20.09
C ALA A 85 5.26 16.74 20.36
N VAL A 86 5.92 15.74 19.82
CA VAL A 86 7.39 15.59 19.92
C VAL A 86 8.10 16.76 19.26
N LEU A 87 7.69 17.17 18.05
CA LEU A 87 8.26 18.32 17.36
C LEU A 87 8.06 19.62 18.14
N TYR A 88 6.88 19.79 18.76
CA TYR A 88 6.62 20.95 19.61
C TYR A 88 7.52 20.95 20.86
N LEU A 89 7.69 19.82 21.53
CA LEU A 89 8.61 19.68 22.66
C LEU A 89 10.06 19.94 22.27
N LEU A 90 10.48 19.45 21.11
CA LEU A 90 11.81 19.71 20.55
C LEU A 90 11.99 21.21 20.25
N SER A 91 10.98 21.90 19.71
CA SER A 91 11.04 23.35 19.47
C SER A 91 11.20 24.13 20.77
N LEU A 92 10.49 23.75 21.84
CA LEU A 92 10.65 24.34 23.16
C LEU A 92 12.03 24.04 23.74
N GLY A 93 12.55 22.82 23.53
CA GLY A 93 13.90 22.43 23.94
C GLY A 93 14.97 23.28 23.23
N LEU A 94 14.85 23.46 21.91
CA LEU A 94 15.76 24.30 21.11
C LEU A 94 15.75 25.75 21.58
N ILE A 95 14.55 26.30 21.83
CA ILE A 95 14.41 27.67 22.37
C ILE A 95 15.09 27.77 23.75
N ARG A 96 14.91 26.79 24.65
CA ARG A 96 15.59 26.79 25.96
C ARG A 96 17.10 26.63 25.82
N LEU A 97 17.55 25.73 24.94
CA LEU A 97 18.97 25.49 24.67
C LEU A 97 19.65 26.75 24.10
N SER A 98 18.98 27.48 23.22
CA SER A 98 19.51 28.70 22.65
C SER A 98 19.77 29.78 23.74
N ARG A 99 19.01 29.81 24.85
CA ARG A 99 19.32 30.65 26.02
C ARG A 99 20.60 30.23 26.74
N LEU A 100 20.83 28.94 26.87
CA LEU A 100 22.04 28.41 27.55
C LEU A 100 23.31 28.69 26.75
N VAL A 101 23.21 28.65 25.41
CA VAL A 101 24.35 28.85 24.51
C VAL A 101 24.64 30.34 24.30
N MET A 102 23.65 31.23 24.48
CA MET A 102 23.73 32.68 24.26
C MET A 102 24.95 33.38 24.92
N PRO A 103 25.36 33.03 26.19
CA PRO A 103 26.52 33.68 26.84
C PRO A 103 27.85 33.32 26.17
N TRP A 104 27.96 32.19 25.48
CA TRP A 104 29.17 31.70 24.84
C TRP A 104 29.39 32.27 23.45
N ILE A 105 28.41 33.00 22.89
CA ILE A 105 28.46 33.57 21.54
C ILE A 105 29.05 34.97 21.58
N GLY A 106 30.27 35.10 21.06
CA GLY A 106 30.99 36.41 21.02
C GLY A 106 30.42 37.41 20.00
N SER A 107 29.65 36.99 19.02
CA SER A 107 29.10 37.86 17.98
C SER A 107 27.82 38.57 18.43
N TYR A 108 27.83 39.89 18.47
CA TYR A 108 26.67 40.71 18.85
C TYR A 108 25.44 40.46 17.96
N ARG A 109 25.65 40.28 16.63
CA ARG A 109 24.56 40.06 15.66
C ARG A 109 23.81 38.75 15.91
N ILE A 110 24.54 37.69 16.18
CA ILE A 110 23.96 36.33 16.47
C ILE A 110 23.23 36.37 17.81
N ARG A 111 23.84 37.00 18.84
CA ARG A 111 23.24 37.12 20.16
C ARG A 111 21.93 37.94 20.11
N GLN A 112 21.85 39.01 19.29
CA GLN A 112 20.63 39.75 19.12
C GLN A 112 19.54 38.99 18.35
N GLY A 113 19.95 38.21 17.35
CA GLY A 113 19.04 37.26 16.65
C GLY A 113 18.41 36.24 17.59
N ILE A 114 19.23 35.62 18.44
CA ILE A 114 18.78 34.66 19.46
C ILE A 114 17.88 35.34 20.50
N ALA A 115 18.20 36.55 20.93
CA ALA A 115 17.39 37.30 21.89
C ALA A 115 15.97 37.58 21.33
N ASN A 116 15.84 37.81 20.03
CA ASN A 116 14.54 38.02 19.38
C ASN A 116 13.65 36.76 19.38
N LEU A 117 14.24 35.54 19.39
CA LEU A 117 13.48 34.29 19.51
C LEU A 117 12.75 34.16 20.86
N HIS A 118 13.20 34.89 21.87
CA HIS A 118 12.68 34.83 23.24
C HIS A 118 11.75 35.99 23.59
N ARG A 119 11.41 36.84 22.63
CA ARG A 119 10.55 38.00 22.86
C ARG A 119 9.14 37.53 23.23
N PRO A 120 8.52 38.03 24.31
CA PRO A 120 7.15 37.67 24.67
C PRO A 120 6.20 38.04 23.51
N GLY A 121 5.30 37.11 23.18
CA GLY A 121 4.40 37.22 22.02
C GLY A 121 4.99 36.71 20.69
N ASN A 122 6.23 36.20 20.66
CA ASN A 122 6.82 35.63 19.45
C ASN A 122 6.28 34.22 19.18
N GLN A 123 5.87 33.98 17.94
CA GLN A 123 5.34 32.67 17.47
C GLN A 123 6.45 31.71 17.05
N THR A 124 7.67 31.87 17.58
CA THR A 124 8.86 31.05 17.18
C THR A 124 8.63 29.56 17.35
N SER A 125 7.95 29.10 18.43
CA SER A 125 7.65 27.67 18.63
C SER A 125 6.70 27.14 17.56
N VAL A 126 5.72 27.93 17.14
CA VAL A 126 4.78 27.55 16.07
C VAL A 126 5.51 27.47 14.73
N MET A 127 6.35 28.45 14.42
CA MET A 127 7.16 28.46 13.18
C MET A 127 8.13 27.27 13.13
N LEU A 128 8.84 26.98 14.22
CA LEU A 128 9.75 25.84 14.31
C LEU A 128 9.01 24.51 14.18
N THR A 129 7.85 24.38 14.83
CA THR A 129 7.03 23.18 14.74
C THR A 129 6.50 23.00 13.32
N SER A 130 5.99 24.04 12.68
CA SER A 130 5.52 23.99 11.28
C SER A 130 6.63 23.61 10.31
N ALA A 131 7.82 24.21 10.46
CA ALA A 131 9.00 23.85 9.67
C ALA A 131 9.41 22.37 9.92
N GLY A 132 9.34 21.92 11.18
CA GLY A 132 9.60 20.54 11.56
C GLY A 132 8.62 19.56 10.93
N VAL A 133 7.32 19.88 10.90
CA VAL A 133 6.30 19.08 10.21
C VAL A 133 6.56 19.02 8.71
N GLY A 134 6.89 20.14 8.08
CA GLY A 134 7.27 20.19 6.67
C GLY A 134 8.48 19.32 6.35
N ALA A 135 9.54 19.40 7.16
CA ALA A 135 10.72 18.56 7.03
C ALA A 135 10.39 17.07 7.22
N LEU A 136 9.56 16.72 8.19
CA LEU A 136 9.10 15.35 8.45
C LEU A 136 8.35 14.78 7.26
N LEU A 137 7.46 15.56 6.63
CA LEU A 137 6.74 15.14 5.42
C LEU A 137 7.69 14.87 4.25
N ILE A 138 8.68 15.77 4.03
CA ILE A 138 9.67 15.59 2.96
C ILE A 138 10.51 14.32 3.21
N VAL A 139 11.00 14.12 4.44
CA VAL A 139 11.80 12.94 4.80
C VAL A 139 10.96 11.66 4.69
N SER A 140 9.69 11.70 5.13
CA SER A 140 8.77 10.58 5.00
C SER A 140 8.55 10.20 3.52
N LEU A 141 8.28 11.19 2.68
CA LEU A 141 8.10 10.98 1.24
C LEU A 141 9.38 10.39 0.59
N TYR A 142 10.53 10.94 0.93
CA TYR A 142 11.82 10.43 0.45
C TYR A 142 12.08 8.99 0.91
N THR A 143 11.76 8.68 2.18
CA THR A 143 11.94 7.34 2.73
C THR A 143 11.03 6.33 2.03
N VAL A 144 9.76 6.68 1.80
CA VAL A 144 8.82 5.84 1.03
C VAL A 144 9.34 5.62 -0.39
N GLN A 145 9.76 6.69 -1.07
CA GLN A 145 10.33 6.60 -2.41
C GLN A 145 11.59 5.71 -2.46
N ALA A 146 12.51 5.89 -1.51
CA ALA A 146 13.74 5.09 -1.43
C ALA A 146 13.45 3.60 -1.13
N THR A 147 12.45 3.34 -0.26
CA THR A 147 12.03 1.96 0.06
C THR A 147 11.39 1.31 -1.16
N LEU A 148 10.47 2.00 -1.85
CA LEU A 148 9.89 1.50 -3.10
C LEU A 148 10.94 1.21 -4.16
N GLN A 149 11.91 2.13 -4.35
CA GLN A 149 13.00 1.91 -5.31
C GLN A 149 13.87 0.71 -4.92
N ARG A 150 14.12 0.46 -3.64
CA ARG A 150 14.87 -0.72 -3.18
C ARG A 150 14.09 -2.02 -3.39
N GLU A 151 12.80 -2.03 -3.05
CA GLU A 151 11.93 -3.18 -3.27
C GLU A 151 11.75 -3.49 -4.77
N MET A 152 11.71 -2.45 -5.61
CA MET A 152 11.56 -2.56 -7.06
C MET A 152 12.89 -2.84 -7.80
N ARG A 153 14.05 -2.67 -7.17
CA ARG A 153 15.33 -3.08 -7.76
C ARG A 153 15.45 -4.59 -7.72
N PHE A 154 15.21 -5.23 -8.85
CA PHE A 154 15.42 -6.67 -9.06
C PHE A 154 16.92 -6.98 -9.27
N ASP A 155 17.78 -6.42 -8.42
CA ASP A 155 19.22 -6.62 -8.49
C ASP A 155 19.58 -8.04 -8.02
N GLY A 156 19.70 -8.98 -8.95
CA GLY A 156 20.49 -10.19 -8.80
C GLY A 156 20.10 -11.23 -7.75
N GLY A 157 19.01 -11.01 -7.00
CA GLY A 157 18.62 -11.86 -5.87
C GLY A 157 17.78 -13.09 -6.24
N GLY A 158 17.80 -13.55 -7.49
CA GLY A 158 17.04 -14.74 -7.92
C GLY A 158 15.52 -14.50 -8.07
N ARG A 159 15.04 -13.27 -7.89
CA ARG A 159 13.63 -12.94 -8.16
C ARG A 159 13.39 -12.91 -9.69
N PRO A 160 12.28 -13.47 -10.15
CA PRO A 160 11.92 -13.41 -11.56
C PRO A 160 11.74 -11.96 -12.04
N ASN A 161 12.26 -11.64 -13.19
CA ASN A 161 12.11 -10.34 -13.84
C ASN A 161 11.42 -10.40 -15.21
N LEU A 162 11.25 -11.62 -15.75
CA LEU A 162 10.49 -11.88 -16.96
C LEU A 162 9.36 -12.85 -16.67
N TYR A 163 8.17 -12.59 -17.23
CA TYR A 163 7.03 -13.49 -17.21
C TYR A 163 6.61 -13.83 -18.62
N ILE A 164 6.36 -15.10 -18.85
CA ILE A 164 5.84 -15.63 -20.11
C ILE A 164 4.41 -16.09 -19.85
N MET A 165 3.49 -15.69 -20.69
CA MET A 165 2.06 -16.03 -20.60
C MET A 165 1.56 -16.54 -21.94
N ASP A 166 0.43 -17.27 -21.91
CA ASP A 166 -0.28 -17.78 -23.08
C ASP A 166 0.50 -18.81 -23.91
N VAL A 167 1.38 -19.60 -23.27
CA VAL A 167 2.05 -20.72 -23.93
C VAL A 167 1.05 -21.86 -24.09
N GLN A 168 0.79 -22.26 -25.35
CA GLN A 168 -0.13 -23.36 -25.65
C GLN A 168 0.55 -24.72 -25.42
N PRO A 169 -0.23 -25.80 -25.16
CA PRO A 169 0.34 -27.13 -24.90
C PRO A 169 1.26 -27.66 -26.02
N ASP A 170 0.94 -27.39 -27.28
CA ASP A 170 1.74 -27.78 -28.46
C ASP A 170 3.05 -26.98 -28.59
N GLN A 171 3.15 -25.81 -27.94
CA GLN A 171 4.35 -24.96 -27.95
C GLN A 171 5.29 -25.25 -26.78
N ARG A 172 4.83 -26.00 -25.76
CA ARG A 172 5.53 -26.23 -24.50
C ARG A 172 7.00 -26.61 -24.67
N GLU A 173 7.27 -27.69 -25.40
CA GLU A 173 8.64 -28.21 -25.59
C GLU A 173 9.57 -27.18 -26.26
N GLY A 174 9.05 -26.50 -27.27
CA GLY A 174 9.81 -25.48 -27.99
C GLY A 174 10.11 -24.24 -27.14
N VAL A 175 9.16 -23.81 -26.31
CA VAL A 175 9.34 -22.69 -25.36
C VAL A 175 10.27 -23.08 -24.21
N GLU A 176 10.14 -24.29 -23.65
CA GLU A 176 11.06 -24.84 -22.64
C GLU A 176 12.51 -24.81 -23.14
N ALA A 177 12.75 -25.25 -24.37
CA ALA A 177 14.08 -25.23 -24.97
C ALA A 177 14.67 -23.79 -25.11
N VAL A 178 13.83 -22.79 -25.37
CA VAL A 178 14.26 -21.38 -25.36
C VAL A 178 14.53 -20.90 -23.94
N VAL A 179 13.61 -21.15 -23.02
CA VAL A 179 13.71 -20.73 -21.61
C VAL A 179 14.99 -21.28 -20.95
N HIS A 180 15.28 -22.56 -21.12
CA HIS A 180 16.47 -23.20 -20.51
C HIS A 180 17.80 -22.64 -20.97
N ARG A 181 17.86 -22.03 -22.16
CA ARG A 181 19.09 -21.35 -22.64
C ARG A 181 19.42 -20.07 -21.86
N TYR A 182 18.39 -19.42 -21.31
CA TYR A 182 18.54 -18.16 -20.59
C TYR A 182 18.40 -18.31 -19.07
N ALA A 183 17.61 -19.30 -18.62
CA ALA A 183 17.33 -19.55 -17.21
C ALA A 183 17.08 -21.05 -16.96
N ALA A 184 18.14 -21.78 -16.65
CA ALA A 184 18.11 -23.26 -16.53
C ALA A 184 17.16 -23.80 -15.43
N SER A 185 16.85 -23.02 -14.40
CA SER A 185 15.99 -23.42 -13.28
C SER A 185 14.52 -23.05 -13.46
N SER A 186 14.16 -22.40 -14.56
CA SER A 186 12.77 -21.98 -14.79
C SER A 186 11.93 -23.15 -15.33
N GLN A 187 10.69 -23.22 -14.86
CA GLN A 187 9.71 -24.25 -15.27
C GLN A 187 8.45 -23.61 -15.81
N LEU A 188 7.83 -24.28 -16.77
CA LEU A 188 6.50 -23.94 -17.26
C LEU A 188 5.44 -24.52 -16.30
N VAL A 189 4.58 -23.67 -15.76
CA VAL A 189 3.53 -24.01 -14.80
C VAL A 189 2.19 -24.02 -15.54
N PRO A 190 1.42 -25.11 -15.51
CA PRO A 190 0.10 -25.16 -16.12
C PRO A 190 -0.89 -24.28 -15.35
N MET A 191 -1.74 -23.56 -16.08
CA MET A 191 -2.81 -22.72 -15.52
C MET A 191 -4.12 -23.05 -16.22
N VAL A 192 -5.08 -23.51 -15.43
CA VAL A 192 -6.46 -23.81 -15.85
C VAL A 192 -7.36 -22.69 -15.38
N SER A 193 -8.11 -22.10 -16.30
CA SER A 193 -9.12 -21.12 -15.94
C SER A 193 -10.40 -21.80 -15.46
N MET A 194 -10.91 -21.40 -14.30
CA MET A 194 -12.12 -21.96 -13.71
C MET A 194 -12.86 -20.95 -12.85
N ARG A 195 -14.14 -21.25 -12.59
CA ARG A 195 -15.03 -20.45 -11.74
C ARG A 195 -15.59 -21.29 -10.62
N VAL A 196 -15.69 -20.74 -9.42
CA VAL A 196 -16.39 -21.37 -8.31
C VAL A 196 -17.88 -21.20 -8.51
N LYS A 197 -18.65 -22.28 -8.50
CA LYS A 197 -20.13 -22.30 -8.63
C LYS A 197 -20.85 -22.43 -7.30
N ALA A 198 -20.37 -23.31 -6.44
CA ALA A 198 -20.97 -23.55 -5.13
C ALA A 198 -19.94 -23.93 -4.08
N ILE A 199 -20.28 -23.73 -2.83
CA ILE A 199 -19.53 -24.17 -1.64
C ILE A 199 -20.50 -25.01 -0.82
N ASN A 200 -20.21 -26.29 -0.59
CA ASN A 200 -21.08 -27.25 0.12
C ASN A 200 -22.53 -27.28 -0.43
N GLY A 201 -22.68 -27.17 -1.77
CA GLY A 201 -23.99 -27.14 -2.44
C GLY A 201 -24.71 -25.78 -2.40
N GLU A 202 -24.19 -24.80 -1.64
CA GLU A 202 -24.75 -23.45 -1.64
C GLU A 202 -24.25 -22.68 -2.87
N LYS A 203 -25.16 -22.43 -3.82
CA LYS A 203 -24.83 -21.75 -5.07
C LYS A 203 -24.47 -20.29 -4.86
N ILE A 204 -23.45 -19.84 -5.56
CA ILE A 204 -23.04 -18.44 -5.58
C ILE A 204 -24.01 -17.66 -6.48
N ASP A 205 -24.90 -16.85 -5.87
CA ASP A 205 -25.88 -16.04 -6.60
C ASP A 205 -25.22 -14.81 -7.22
N ARG A 206 -25.17 -14.79 -8.56
CA ARG A 206 -24.60 -13.71 -9.35
C ARG A 206 -25.56 -12.54 -9.57
N SER A 207 -26.87 -12.76 -9.49
CA SER A 207 -27.86 -11.73 -9.81
C SER A 207 -27.85 -10.55 -8.83
N ASN A 208 -27.38 -10.79 -7.60
CA ASN A 208 -27.25 -9.76 -6.58
C ASN A 208 -25.92 -8.97 -6.66
N ILE A 209 -24.93 -9.46 -7.43
CA ILE A 209 -23.61 -8.85 -7.56
C ILE A 209 -23.69 -7.65 -8.52
N GLU A 210 -24.40 -7.79 -9.64
CA GLU A 210 -24.55 -6.72 -10.64
C GLU A 210 -25.43 -5.56 -10.17
N LYS A 211 -26.44 -5.82 -9.32
CA LYS A 211 -27.38 -4.81 -8.84
C LYS A 211 -26.88 -3.94 -7.70
N ASN A 212 -25.87 -4.38 -6.95
CA ASN A 212 -25.34 -3.68 -5.77
C ASN A 212 -23.84 -3.41 -5.91
N ALA A 213 -23.44 -2.60 -6.88
CA ALA A 213 -22.06 -2.14 -7.08
C ALA A 213 -21.54 -1.21 -5.95
N ASN A 214 -22.08 -1.32 -4.74
CA ASN A 214 -21.59 -0.60 -3.57
C ASN A 214 -20.42 -1.33 -2.92
N ARG A 215 -19.39 -0.60 -2.50
CA ARG A 215 -18.10 -1.04 -1.94
C ARG A 215 -18.14 -2.12 -0.86
N ARG A 216 -19.30 -2.45 -0.29
CA ARG A 216 -19.48 -3.53 0.70
C ARG A 216 -19.65 -4.94 0.08
N ASN A 217 -19.79 -5.05 -1.23
CA ASN A 217 -20.05 -6.34 -1.92
C ASN A 217 -18.84 -6.91 -2.68
N TRP A 218 -17.62 -6.45 -2.37
CA TRP A 218 -16.41 -7.01 -2.97
C TRP A 218 -16.19 -8.50 -2.66
N GLU A 219 -16.67 -9.00 -1.53
CA GLU A 219 -16.66 -10.42 -1.17
C GLU A 219 -17.49 -11.26 -2.15
N ASN A 220 -18.66 -10.77 -2.54
CA ASN A 220 -19.47 -11.40 -3.56
C ASN A 220 -18.83 -11.31 -4.95
N SER A 221 -18.11 -10.22 -5.24
CA SER A 221 -17.34 -10.11 -6.47
C SER A 221 -16.24 -11.17 -6.52
N LEU A 222 -15.53 -11.44 -5.43
CA LEU A 222 -14.52 -12.51 -5.38
C LEU A 222 -15.10 -13.89 -5.74
N ARG A 223 -16.33 -14.16 -5.33
CA ARG A 223 -17.01 -15.44 -5.66
C ARG A 223 -17.33 -15.60 -7.15
N SER A 224 -17.44 -14.51 -7.90
CA SER A 224 -17.83 -14.50 -9.33
C SER A 224 -16.66 -14.44 -10.30
N TYR A 225 -15.44 -14.21 -9.81
CA TYR A 225 -14.25 -14.12 -10.67
C TYR A 225 -13.87 -15.48 -11.27
N GLU A 226 -13.20 -15.39 -12.39
CA GLU A 226 -12.48 -16.49 -13.01
C GLU A 226 -11.11 -16.60 -12.33
N TYR A 227 -10.81 -17.78 -11.81
CA TYR A 227 -9.56 -18.07 -11.13
C TYR A 227 -8.67 -18.92 -12.00
N PHE A 228 -7.38 -18.64 -11.95
CA PHE A 228 -6.38 -19.52 -12.50
C PHE A 228 -5.95 -20.50 -11.42
N ALA A 229 -6.17 -21.80 -11.69
CA ALA A 229 -5.75 -22.90 -10.86
C ALA A 229 -4.55 -23.61 -11.50
N SER A 230 -3.77 -24.26 -10.67
CA SER A 230 -2.66 -25.12 -11.11
C SER A 230 -2.77 -26.50 -10.49
N TYR A 231 -1.95 -27.42 -10.91
CA TYR A 231 -1.85 -28.76 -10.32
C TYR A 231 -0.37 -29.16 -10.18
N ARG A 232 -0.01 -29.79 -9.07
CA ARG A 232 1.33 -30.31 -8.79
C ARG A 232 1.34 -31.16 -7.52
N ASP A 233 2.43 -31.88 -7.31
CA ASP A 233 2.65 -32.81 -6.19
C ASP A 233 3.45 -32.20 -5.02
N HIS A 234 3.93 -30.97 -5.15
CA HIS A 234 4.77 -30.31 -4.15
C HIS A 234 4.36 -28.86 -3.93
N LEU A 235 4.79 -28.30 -2.81
CA LEU A 235 4.69 -26.85 -2.52
C LEU A 235 5.93 -26.13 -3.02
N ASN A 236 5.75 -24.92 -3.56
CA ASN A 236 6.86 -24.04 -3.92
C ASN A 236 7.53 -23.45 -2.67
N ALA A 237 8.73 -22.91 -2.83
CA ALA A 237 9.46 -22.23 -1.76
C ALA A 237 8.70 -21.01 -1.18
N SER A 238 7.82 -20.40 -1.97
CA SER A 238 6.93 -19.29 -1.58
C SER A 238 5.65 -19.73 -0.88
N GLU A 239 5.45 -21.02 -0.65
CA GLU A 239 4.23 -21.57 -0.07
C GLU A 239 4.53 -22.33 1.21
N LYS A 240 3.66 -22.19 2.19
CA LYS A 240 3.71 -22.95 3.45
C LYS A 240 2.35 -23.50 3.78
N LEU A 241 2.30 -24.77 4.21
CA LEU A 241 1.07 -25.37 4.70
C LEU A 241 0.64 -24.63 5.98
N ALA A 242 -0.59 -24.10 5.99
CA ALA A 242 -1.18 -23.42 7.13
C ALA A 242 -2.13 -24.31 7.91
N ARG A 243 -3.02 -25.05 7.22
CA ARG A 243 -4.03 -25.93 7.84
C ARG A 243 -4.24 -27.17 6.99
N GLY A 244 -4.67 -28.28 7.61
CA GLY A 244 -4.97 -29.53 6.93
C GLY A 244 -3.75 -30.35 6.56
N SER A 245 -3.88 -31.23 5.57
CA SER A 245 -2.81 -32.07 5.07
C SER A 245 -2.69 -31.95 3.55
N PHE A 246 -1.46 -31.83 3.07
CA PHE A 246 -1.16 -31.79 1.66
C PHE A 246 -0.92 -33.21 1.13
N TRP A 247 -1.37 -33.51 -0.09
CA TRP A 247 -1.32 -34.88 -0.68
C TRP A 247 0.11 -35.39 -0.96
N GLY A 248 1.08 -34.52 -1.16
CA GLY A 248 2.44 -34.89 -1.53
C GLY A 248 2.51 -35.58 -2.89
N THR A 249 3.40 -36.56 -3.03
CA THR A 249 3.60 -37.33 -4.28
C THR A 249 2.55 -38.40 -4.54
N LYS A 250 1.64 -38.64 -3.60
CA LYS A 250 0.55 -39.61 -3.78
C LYS A 250 -0.54 -38.99 -4.65
N ARG A 251 -1.01 -39.76 -5.62
CA ARG A 251 -2.22 -39.41 -6.36
C ARG A 251 -3.43 -39.80 -5.50
N PRO A 252 -4.24 -38.84 -5.02
CA PRO A 252 -5.41 -39.14 -4.21
C PRO A 252 -6.46 -39.91 -5.04
N GLU A 253 -7.28 -40.68 -4.37
CA GLU A 253 -8.44 -41.35 -5.01
C GLU A 253 -9.56 -40.33 -5.35
N ASN A 254 -9.68 -39.30 -4.55
CA ASN A 254 -10.65 -38.21 -4.73
C ASN A 254 -9.95 -36.92 -5.25
N GLN A 255 -10.73 -36.09 -5.89
CA GLN A 255 -10.26 -34.78 -6.33
C GLN A 255 -10.01 -33.87 -5.11
N GLU A 256 -8.77 -33.48 -4.89
CA GLU A 256 -8.37 -32.66 -3.76
C GLU A 256 -7.87 -31.29 -4.22
N VAL A 257 -8.21 -30.28 -3.44
CA VAL A 257 -7.76 -28.91 -3.67
C VAL A 257 -7.15 -28.32 -2.39
N SER A 258 -6.02 -27.66 -2.57
CA SER A 258 -5.39 -26.81 -1.56
C SER A 258 -5.64 -25.34 -1.93
N VAL A 259 -6.10 -24.53 -0.99
CA VAL A 259 -6.52 -23.16 -1.24
C VAL A 259 -5.62 -22.16 -0.51
N ASP A 260 -5.50 -20.91 -1.02
CA ASP A 260 -4.86 -19.83 -0.29
C ASP A 260 -5.65 -19.51 0.99
N GLU A 261 -4.96 -19.46 2.14
CA GLU A 261 -5.60 -19.26 3.45
C GLU A 261 -6.38 -17.97 3.52
N ARG A 262 -5.82 -16.86 3.01
CA ARG A 262 -6.46 -15.55 3.03
C ARG A 262 -7.72 -15.50 2.15
N TRP A 263 -7.67 -16.18 1.01
CA TRP A 263 -8.83 -16.31 0.14
C TRP A 263 -9.92 -17.17 0.78
N ALA A 264 -9.53 -18.30 1.38
CA ALA A 264 -10.44 -19.19 2.07
C ALA A 264 -11.15 -18.53 3.27
N ASP A 265 -10.39 -17.84 4.13
CA ASP A 265 -10.93 -17.12 5.27
C ASP A 265 -11.94 -16.04 4.88
N ARG A 266 -11.70 -15.33 3.76
CA ARG A 266 -12.64 -14.33 3.21
C ARG A 266 -13.96 -14.92 2.71
N LEU A 267 -13.93 -16.12 2.19
CA LEU A 267 -15.11 -16.83 1.68
C LEU A 267 -15.77 -17.74 2.71
N GLY A 268 -15.18 -17.87 3.89
CA GLY A 268 -15.64 -18.76 4.95
C GLY A 268 -15.40 -20.24 4.67
N ILE A 269 -14.48 -20.57 3.74
CA ILE A 269 -14.13 -21.94 3.35
C ILE A 269 -13.28 -22.58 4.45
N ARG A 270 -13.52 -23.87 4.72
CA ARG A 270 -12.82 -24.67 5.71
C ARG A 270 -12.26 -25.95 5.09
N VAL A 271 -11.27 -26.53 5.75
CA VAL A 271 -10.79 -27.86 5.40
C VAL A 271 -11.94 -28.85 5.58
N GLY A 272 -12.17 -29.69 4.56
CA GLY A 272 -13.29 -30.62 4.45
C GLY A 272 -14.46 -30.11 3.61
N ASP A 273 -14.50 -28.83 3.25
CA ASP A 273 -15.57 -28.30 2.40
C ASP A 273 -15.46 -28.83 0.97
N LEU A 274 -16.62 -29.04 0.34
CA LEU A 274 -16.74 -29.41 -1.07
C LEU A 274 -16.93 -28.14 -1.92
N LEU A 275 -16.03 -27.93 -2.87
CA LEU A 275 -16.12 -26.85 -3.82
C LEU A 275 -16.56 -27.37 -5.19
N GLU A 276 -17.58 -26.72 -5.75
CA GLU A 276 -18.04 -26.98 -7.13
C GLU A 276 -17.49 -25.90 -8.06
N PHE A 277 -16.88 -26.33 -9.15
CA PHE A 277 -16.25 -25.48 -10.14
C PHE A 277 -16.92 -25.62 -11.50
N ASP A 278 -16.71 -24.63 -12.33
CA ASP A 278 -16.98 -24.65 -13.77
C ASP A 278 -15.65 -24.49 -14.50
N ILE A 279 -15.29 -25.48 -15.30
CA ILE A 279 -14.10 -25.47 -16.13
C ILE A 279 -14.55 -25.54 -17.59
N GLY A 280 -14.54 -24.38 -18.28
CA GLY A 280 -14.95 -24.33 -19.70
C GLY A 280 -16.39 -24.80 -19.96
N GLY A 281 -17.30 -24.68 -18.99
CA GLY A 281 -18.69 -25.15 -19.07
C GLY A 281 -18.95 -26.53 -18.47
N ALA A 282 -17.89 -27.30 -18.13
CA ALA A 282 -18.02 -28.59 -17.48
C ALA A 282 -18.01 -28.44 -15.94
N PRO A 283 -18.94 -29.09 -15.22
CA PRO A 283 -18.93 -29.12 -13.76
C PRO A 283 -17.80 -29.99 -13.25
N PHE A 284 -17.12 -29.53 -12.18
CA PHE A 284 -16.04 -30.24 -11.53
C PHE A 284 -16.11 -30.02 -10.01
N GLU A 285 -15.89 -31.05 -9.22
CA GLU A 285 -15.96 -30.99 -7.76
C GLU A 285 -14.62 -31.39 -7.14
N ALA A 286 -14.24 -30.73 -6.07
CA ALA A 286 -13.06 -31.11 -5.29
C ALA A 286 -13.23 -30.77 -3.82
N THR A 287 -12.63 -31.59 -2.95
CA THR A 287 -12.62 -31.38 -1.50
C THR A 287 -11.41 -30.58 -1.08
N VAL A 288 -11.62 -29.58 -0.23
CA VAL A 288 -10.54 -28.79 0.37
C VAL A 288 -9.83 -29.63 1.42
N THR A 289 -8.62 -30.10 1.14
CA THR A 289 -7.83 -30.91 2.08
C THR A 289 -6.79 -30.12 2.84
N SER A 290 -6.40 -28.96 2.29
CA SER A 290 -5.42 -28.11 2.94
C SER A 290 -5.59 -26.62 2.58
N MET A 291 -5.03 -25.78 3.43
CA MET A 291 -4.87 -24.33 3.20
C MET A 291 -3.40 -23.97 3.23
N ARG A 292 -3.00 -23.08 2.31
CA ARG A 292 -1.62 -22.64 2.13
C ARG A 292 -1.50 -21.15 2.41
N ASN A 293 -0.43 -20.74 3.07
CA ASN A 293 -0.01 -19.35 3.09
C ASN A 293 0.93 -19.12 1.90
N VAL A 294 0.50 -18.31 0.95
CA VAL A 294 1.23 -18.00 -0.28
C VAL A 294 1.91 -16.64 -0.13
N ASP A 295 3.23 -16.60 -0.30
CA ASP A 295 3.98 -15.35 -0.37
C ASP A 295 3.93 -14.77 -1.79
N TRP A 296 2.92 -13.94 -2.03
CA TRP A 296 2.74 -13.27 -3.32
C TRP A 296 3.84 -12.23 -3.63
N ALA A 297 4.56 -11.76 -2.60
CA ALA A 297 5.67 -10.82 -2.77
C ALA A 297 6.95 -11.49 -3.32
N ALA A 298 7.03 -12.82 -3.26
CA ALA A 298 8.13 -13.59 -3.85
C ALA A 298 8.15 -13.53 -5.38
N MET A 299 7.07 -13.02 -6.00
CA MET A 299 6.92 -12.89 -7.47
C MET A 299 7.13 -14.21 -8.24
N GLN A 300 6.93 -15.34 -7.58
CA GLN A 300 6.88 -16.66 -8.24
C GLN A 300 5.47 -16.91 -8.75
N ILE A 301 5.37 -17.77 -9.77
CA ILE A 301 4.07 -18.19 -10.29
C ILE A 301 3.40 -19.07 -9.26
N ASN A 302 2.32 -18.55 -8.69
CA ASN A 302 1.48 -19.22 -7.72
C ASN A 302 0.02 -19.19 -8.17
N SER A 303 -0.80 -20.04 -7.60
CA SER A 303 -2.24 -20.08 -7.83
C SER A 303 -2.99 -20.03 -6.50
N ILE A 304 -4.18 -19.44 -6.50
CA ILE A 304 -5.08 -19.44 -5.34
C ILE A 304 -5.57 -20.88 -5.08
N LEU A 305 -5.88 -21.60 -6.15
CA LEU A 305 -6.36 -22.97 -6.17
C LEU A 305 -5.26 -23.89 -6.71
N LEU A 306 -4.82 -24.85 -5.91
CA LEU A 306 -3.85 -25.84 -6.31
C LEU A 306 -4.50 -27.21 -6.18
N PHE A 307 -4.51 -27.98 -7.25
CA PHE A 307 -5.11 -29.31 -7.30
C PHE A 307 -4.08 -30.41 -7.20
N SER A 308 -4.54 -31.55 -6.74
CA SER A 308 -3.75 -32.78 -6.73
C SER A 308 -3.45 -33.26 -8.16
N PRO A 309 -2.33 -33.96 -8.39
CA PRO A 309 -2.02 -34.53 -9.69
C PRO A 309 -3.13 -35.45 -10.21
N GLY A 310 -3.49 -35.32 -11.48
CA GLY A 310 -4.54 -36.07 -12.14
C GLY A 310 -5.95 -35.53 -11.99
N ALA A 311 -6.13 -34.40 -11.27
CA ALA A 311 -7.46 -33.81 -11.06
C ALA A 311 -7.95 -32.99 -12.26
N ILE A 312 -7.10 -32.12 -12.80
CA ILE A 312 -7.49 -31.15 -13.85
C ILE A 312 -6.52 -31.12 -15.05
N GLU A 313 -5.68 -32.11 -15.22
CA GLU A 313 -4.65 -32.17 -16.27
C GLU A 313 -5.23 -32.21 -17.68
N GLU A 314 -6.41 -32.83 -17.83
CA GLU A 314 -7.11 -32.93 -19.11
C GLU A 314 -7.93 -31.68 -19.46
N ALA A 315 -8.06 -30.75 -18.51
CA ALA A 315 -8.77 -29.51 -18.76
C ALA A 315 -7.99 -28.59 -19.72
N PRO A 316 -8.68 -27.76 -20.51
CA PRO A 316 -8.02 -26.73 -21.31
C PRO A 316 -7.15 -25.85 -20.42
N HIS A 317 -5.88 -25.73 -20.74
CA HIS A 317 -4.91 -24.99 -19.96
C HIS A 317 -3.89 -24.27 -20.85
N ILE A 318 -3.28 -23.26 -20.28
CA ILE A 318 -2.11 -22.58 -20.83
C ILE A 318 -0.92 -22.82 -19.89
N PHE A 319 0.29 -22.64 -20.39
CA PHE A 319 1.46 -22.60 -19.52
C PHE A 319 1.92 -21.17 -19.33
N VAL A 320 2.41 -20.90 -18.11
CA VAL A 320 3.06 -19.65 -17.74
C VAL A 320 4.42 -19.96 -17.13
N SER A 321 5.35 -19.03 -17.24
CA SER A 321 6.66 -19.18 -16.61
C SER A 321 7.15 -17.85 -16.06
N SER A 322 7.94 -17.90 -15.00
CA SER A 322 8.71 -16.78 -14.51
C SER A 322 10.19 -17.12 -14.49
N LEU A 323 11.02 -16.20 -14.98
CA LEU A 323 12.46 -16.43 -15.08
C LEU A 323 13.24 -15.17 -14.69
N SER A 324 14.46 -15.41 -14.20
CA SER A 324 15.40 -14.35 -13.88
C SER A 324 16.48 -14.29 -14.93
N VAL A 325 16.50 -13.21 -15.72
CA VAL A 325 17.55 -12.91 -16.73
C VAL A 325 18.16 -11.56 -16.37
N PRO A 326 19.30 -11.55 -15.63
CA PRO A 326 19.86 -10.31 -15.10
C PRO A 326 20.27 -9.30 -16.16
N ALA A 327 20.89 -9.77 -17.25
CA ALA A 327 21.42 -8.89 -18.29
C ALA A 327 20.31 -8.37 -19.20
N GLU A 328 20.18 -7.06 -19.33
CA GLU A 328 19.19 -6.39 -20.17
C GLU A 328 19.27 -6.86 -21.63
N LYS A 329 20.49 -6.95 -22.19
CA LYS A 329 20.72 -7.41 -23.55
C LYS A 329 20.18 -8.82 -23.78
N ASP A 330 20.28 -9.70 -22.80
CA ASP A 330 19.80 -11.07 -22.91
C ASP A 330 18.27 -11.13 -22.76
N ARG A 331 17.66 -10.24 -21.97
CA ARG A 331 16.20 -10.09 -21.90
C ARG A 331 15.61 -9.68 -23.25
N PHE A 332 16.23 -8.69 -23.93
CA PHE A 332 15.80 -8.28 -25.27
C PHE A 332 15.92 -9.43 -26.29
N ARG A 333 17.03 -10.14 -26.29
CA ARG A 333 17.24 -11.27 -27.19
C ARG A 333 16.26 -12.40 -26.95
N PHE A 334 16.02 -12.71 -25.69
CA PHE A 334 15.04 -13.69 -25.28
C PHE A 334 13.63 -13.33 -25.79
N GLN A 335 13.22 -12.07 -25.53
CA GLN A 335 11.93 -11.58 -25.96
C GLN A 335 11.78 -11.60 -27.48
N GLU A 336 12.79 -11.11 -28.21
CA GLU A 336 12.80 -11.11 -29.66
C GLU A 336 12.70 -12.54 -30.23
N GLU A 337 13.51 -13.46 -29.72
CA GLU A 337 13.50 -14.84 -30.15
C GLU A 337 12.14 -15.52 -29.89
N LEU A 338 11.57 -15.32 -28.72
CA LEU A 338 10.33 -15.97 -28.33
C LEU A 338 9.13 -15.44 -29.14
N VAL A 339 9.00 -14.11 -29.24
CA VAL A 339 7.90 -13.46 -29.95
C VAL A 339 7.96 -13.71 -31.46
N ASN A 340 9.16 -13.72 -32.07
CA ASN A 340 9.30 -14.02 -33.49
C ASN A 340 8.89 -15.48 -33.80
N ARG A 341 9.16 -16.41 -32.88
CA ARG A 341 8.82 -17.83 -33.08
C ARG A 341 7.38 -18.16 -32.70
N TYR A 342 6.85 -17.48 -31.69
CA TYR A 342 5.53 -17.72 -31.13
C TYR A 342 4.80 -16.40 -30.89
N PRO A 343 4.16 -15.80 -31.90
CA PRO A 343 3.58 -14.46 -31.82
C PRO A 343 2.41 -14.31 -30.83
N ASN A 344 1.78 -15.43 -30.43
CA ASN A 344 0.71 -15.44 -29.45
C ASN A 344 1.23 -15.31 -28.01
N ILE A 345 2.51 -15.57 -27.76
CA ILE A 345 3.08 -15.57 -26.41
C ILE A 345 3.38 -14.13 -25.99
N SER A 346 2.88 -13.79 -24.80
CA SER A 346 3.16 -12.51 -24.15
C SER A 346 4.36 -12.63 -23.23
N VAL A 347 5.35 -11.75 -23.40
CA VAL A 347 6.52 -11.63 -22.53
C VAL A 347 6.45 -10.30 -21.80
N ILE A 348 6.41 -10.32 -20.48
CA ILE A 348 6.36 -9.13 -19.63
C ILE A 348 7.71 -8.96 -18.94
N ASP A 349 8.42 -7.87 -19.24
CA ASP A 349 9.63 -7.45 -18.49
C ASP A 349 9.20 -6.53 -17.34
N VAL A 350 9.31 -7.03 -16.11
CA VAL A 350 8.92 -6.30 -14.90
C VAL A 350 9.82 -5.08 -14.69
N ASN A 351 11.11 -5.16 -15.06
CA ASN A 351 12.00 -4.02 -14.93
C ASN A 351 11.53 -2.85 -15.79
N GLN A 352 11.10 -3.11 -17.02
CA GLN A 352 10.56 -2.07 -17.91
C GLN A 352 9.27 -1.45 -17.35
N VAL A 353 8.39 -2.25 -16.75
CA VAL A 353 7.18 -1.75 -16.09
C VAL A 353 7.54 -0.85 -14.90
N VAL A 354 8.49 -1.31 -14.07
CA VAL A 354 8.98 -0.56 -12.91
C VAL A 354 9.64 0.76 -13.31
N GLU A 355 10.49 0.76 -14.34
CA GLU A 355 11.12 1.97 -14.87
C GLU A 355 10.09 2.96 -15.40
N THR A 356 9.07 2.48 -16.10
CA THR A 356 7.97 3.33 -16.59
C THR A 356 7.21 3.99 -15.44
N ILE A 357 6.85 3.22 -14.41
CA ILE A 357 6.17 3.74 -13.21
C ILE A 357 7.09 4.70 -12.44
N GLY A 358 8.37 4.38 -12.31
CA GLY A 358 9.37 5.22 -11.69
C GLY A 358 9.51 6.59 -12.38
N GLY A 359 9.55 6.60 -13.71
CA GLY A 359 9.59 7.82 -14.51
C GLY A 359 8.35 8.72 -14.33
N ILE A 360 7.17 8.10 -14.24
CA ILE A 360 5.93 8.84 -13.93
C ILE A 360 6.01 9.47 -12.52
N ALA A 361 6.47 8.70 -11.53
CA ALA A 361 6.61 9.19 -10.15
C ALA A 361 7.62 10.34 -10.05
N GLU A 362 8.72 10.30 -10.80
CA GLU A 362 9.74 11.35 -10.86
C GLU A 362 9.17 12.64 -11.49
N ASN A 363 8.41 12.53 -12.57
CA ASN A 363 7.74 13.65 -13.20
C ASN A 363 6.73 14.32 -12.24
N VAL A 364 5.94 13.52 -11.50
CA VAL A 364 5.02 14.06 -10.47
C VAL A 364 5.79 14.77 -9.35
N ALA A 365 6.89 14.17 -8.88
CA ALA A 365 7.73 14.80 -7.87
C ALA A 365 8.35 16.13 -8.34
N LEU A 366 8.72 16.24 -9.63
CA LEU A 366 9.24 17.45 -10.23
C LEU A 366 8.18 18.56 -10.27
N VAL A 367 6.94 18.23 -10.64
CA VAL A 367 5.81 19.17 -10.62
C VAL A 367 5.53 19.67 -9.19
N VAL A 368 5.49 18.77 -8.21
CA VAL A 368 5.28 19.13 -6.79
C VAL A 368 6.41 20.05 -6.28
N ARG A 369 7.67 19.74 -6.62
CA ARG A 369 8.81 20.62 -6.30
C ARG A 369 8.67 21.99 -6.93
N SER A 370 8.28 22.09 -8.19
CA SER A 370 8.10 23.37 -8.89
C SER A 370 7.03 24.23 -8.23
N ILE A 371 5.94 23.61 -7.77
CA ILE A 371 4.86 24.31 -7.04
C ILE A 371 5.34 24.74 -5.63
N ALA A 372 6.16 23.95 -4.98
CA ALA A 372 6.66 24.25 -3.64
C ALA A 372 7.72 25.39 -3.62
N PHE A 373 8.39 25.65 -4.76
CA PHE A 373 9.41 26.71 -4.89
C PHE A 373 8.88 27.99 -5.56
N SER A 374 7.64 28.01 -6.03
CA SER A 374 6.97 29.22 -6.55
C SER A 374 6.17 29.96 -5.46
#